data_8bc5775c094d39c4c688c4124ae3d18f
#
_entry.id   8bc5775c094d39c4c688c4124ae3d18f
#
_cell.length_a   1.000
_cell.length_b   1.000
_cell.length_c   1.000
_cell.angle_alpha   90.00
_cell.angle_beta   90.00
_cell.angle_gamma   90.00
#
_symmetry.space_group_name_H-M   'P 1'
#
loop_
_entity.id
_entity.type
_entity.pdbx_description
1 polymer ?
#
loop_
_entity_poly.entity_id
_entity_poly.type
_entity_poly.pdbx_seq_one_letter_code
_entity_poly.pdbx_strand_id
1 'polypeptide(L)'
;MEKIVGSYPKDCRFKSCLRDQILIEVTMMEKFTNEKEVADLVSSFENATISRDDWKHREHLIVALYYVSHHDLETATRKMRSGILNLLANGFKVDLKKEMPYHETMTLFWMRTLAAFNASKNGDSMVSKIGEMTSLFDKDYPLKFYTRELLFSDKARAEFVDSDLKVIDTVYQ
;
A
#
# COMPACT_ATOMS: atom_id res chain seq x y z
N MET A 1 -59.04 -1.16 21.43
CA MET A 1 -57.97 -0.39 20.75
C MET A 1 -56.69 -0.49 21.57
N GLU A 2 -55.91 -1.54 21.34
CA GLU A 2 -54.62 -1.73 22.02
C GLU A 2 -53.50 -1.23 21.12
N LYS A 3 -52.70 -0.32 21.63
CA LYS A 3 -51.49 0.17 20.99
C LYS A 3 -50.35 -0.81 21.27
N ILE A 4 -49.90 -1.51 20.24
CA ILE A 4 -48.69 -2.32 20.29
C ILE A 4 -47.51 -1.36 20.21
N VAL A 5 -46.79 -1.17 21.32
CA VAL A 5 -45.52 -0.46 21.38
C VAL A 5 -44.42 -1.48 21.03
N GLY A 6 -43.93 -1.41 19.81
CA GLY A 6 -42.79 -2.21 19.36
C GLY A 6 -41.51 -1.81 20.10
N SER A 7 -41.02 -2.71 20.91
CA SER A 7 -39.71 -2.61 21.60
C SER A 7 -38.59 -2.89 20.58
N TYR A 8 -37.80 -1.87 20.26
CA TYR A 8 -36.56 -2.06 19.52
C TYR A 8 -35.45 -2.60 20.45
N PRO A 9 -34.75 -3.67 20.10
CA PRO A 9 -33.62 -4.12 20.88
C PRO A 9 -32.50 -3.08 20.75
N LYS A 10 -32.06 -2.55 21.89
CA LYS A 10 -30.89 -1.68 21.98
C LYS A 10 -29.64 -2.54 21.70
N ASP A 11 -29.17 -2.49 20.46
CA ASP A 11 -28.02 -3.28 20.01
C ASP A 11 -26.71 -2.70 20.57
N CYS A 12 -26.20 -3.35 21.61
CA CYS A 12 -24.92 -3.05 22.26
C CYS A 12 -23.70 -3.40 21.39
N ARG A 13 -23.87 -3.91 20.16
CA ARG A 13 -22.79 -4.34 19.27
C ARG A 13 -22.08 -3.19 18.54
N PHE A 14 -22.75 -2.05 18.39
CA PHE A 14 -22.16 -0.93 17.63
C PHE A 14 -21.01 -0.24 18.35
N LYS A 15 -21.03 -0.20 19.68
CA LYS A 15 -19.95 0.42 20.49
C LYS A 15 -18.73 -0.46 20.66
N SER A 16 -18.87 -1.79 20.64
CA SER A 16 -17.74 -2.70 20.71
C SER A 16 -16.99 -2.72 19.36
N CYS A 17 -17.70 -2.74 18.25
CA CYS A 17 -17.11 -2.72 16.91
C CYS A 17 -16.29 -1.46 16.61
N LEU A 18 -16.78 -0.27 17.03
CA LEU A 18 -16.01 0.99 16.93
C LEU A 18 -14.78 1.01 17.85
N ARG A 19 -14.89 0.44 19.04
CA ARG A 19 -13.79 0.36 19.99
C ARG A 19 -12.70 -0.61 19.52
N ASP A 20 -13.12 -1.73 18.95
CA ASP A 20 -12.21 -2.73 18.37
C ASP A 20 -11.55 -2.22 17.08
N GLN A 21 -12.28 -1.46 16.24
CA GLN A 21 -11.72 -0.77 15.09
C GLN A 21 -10.71 0.31 15.49
N ILE A 22 -11.03 1.14 16.48
CA ILE A 22 -10.11 2.16 17.00
C ILE A 22 -8.87 1.51 17.65
N LEU A 23 -9.03 0.41 18.39
CA LEU A 23 -7.88 -0.33 18.94
C LEU A 23 -7.03 -0.96 17.84
N ILE A 24 -7.62 -1.50 16.79
CA ILE A 24 -6.91 -2.06 15.63
C ILE A 24 -6.18 -0.94 14.88
N GLU A 25 -6.81 0.21 14.67
CA GLU A 25 -6.16 1.37 14.05
C GLU A 25 -5.03 1.94 14.91
N VAL A 26 -5.22 2.06 16.22
CA VAL A 26 -4.17 2.52 17.16
C VAL A 26 -3.03 1.50 17.24
N THR A 27 -3.32 0.20 17.31
CA THR A 27 -2.30 -0.85 17.31
C THR A 27 -1.57 -0.94 15.96
N MET A 28 -2.25 -0.67 14.83
CA MET A 28 -1.62 -0.57 13.52
C MET A 28 -0.79 0.71 13.35
N MET A 29 -1.11 1.80 14.05
CA MET A 29 -0.30 3.02 14.08
C MET A 29 1.02 2.84 14.84
N GLU A 30 1.11 1.88 15.79
CA GLU A 30 2.32 1.64 16.58
C GLU A 30 3.39 0.79 15.89
N LYS A 31 3.10 0.20 14.72
CA LYS A 31 4.09 -0.56 13.94
C LYS A 31 4.91 0.40 13.08
N PHE A 32 6.22 0.19 12.99
CA PHE A 32 7.19 1.02 12.27
C PHE A 32 7.50 2.36 12.96
N THR A 33 7.73 2.29 14.26
CA THR A 33 8.10 3.43 15.12
C THR A 33 9.59 3.72 15.12
N ASN A 34 10.40 2.84 14.55
CA ASN A 34 11.85 2.97 14.47
C ASN A 34 12.41 2.38 13.17
N GLU A 35 13.64 2.79 12.82
CA GLU A 35 14.29 2.37 11.57
C GLU A 35 14.60 0.87 11.52
N LYS A 36 14.79 0.23 12.68
CA LYS A 36 15.02 -1.22 12.75
C LYS A 36 13.80 -2.01 12.24
N GLU A 37 12.60 -1.63 12.64
CA GLU A 37 11.35 -2.29 12.17
C GLU A 37 11.17 -2.15 10.66
N VAL A 38 11.58 -1.00 10.09
CA VAL A 38 11.57 -0.78 8.64
C VAL A 38 12.59 -1.69 7.96
N ALA A 39 13.81 -1.77 8.49
CA ALA A 39 14.86 -2.63 7.94
C ALA A 39 14.49 -4.12 8.04
N ASP A 40 13.87 -4.54 9.14
CA ASP A 40 13.37 -5.92 9.33
C ASP A 40 12.27 -6.26 8.31
N LEU A 41 11.35 -5.32 8.02
CA LEU A 41 10.34 -5.47 6.98
C LEU A 41 10.97 -5.63 5.59
N VAL A 42 11.90 -4.76 5.23
CA VAL A 42 12.60 -4.81 3.93
C VAL A 42 13.37 -6.11 3.79
N SER A 43 14.09 -6.54 4.83
CA SER A 43 14.79 -7.83 4.84
C SER A 43 13.84 -9.01 4.65
N SER A 44 12.69 -8.99 5.34
CA SER A 44 11.68 -10.05 5.20
C SER A 44 11.07 -10.07 3.80
N PHE A 45 10.89 -8.92 3.17
CA PHE A 45 10.44 -8.81 1.78
C PHE A 45 11.48 -9.36 0.81
N GLU A 46 12.75 -8.96 0.93
CA GLU A 46 13.84 -9.41 0.06
C GLU A 46 14.05 -10.94 0.15
N ASN A 47 13.90 -11.51 1.35
CA ASN A 47 14.00 -12.94 1.61
C ASN A 47 12.71 -13.72 1.33
N ALA A 48 11.63 -13.05 0.90
CA ALA A 48 10.31 -13.66 0.64
C ALA A 48 9.74 -14.43 1.86
N THR A 49 9.99 -13.93 3.09
CA THR A 49 9.54 -14.56 4.34
C THR A 49 8.34 -13.88 4.98
N ILE A 50 7.90 -12.74 4.44
CA ILE A 50 6.68 -12.06 4.87
C ILE A 50 5.45 -12.94 4.66
N SER A 51 4.54 -12.98 5.63
CA SER A 51 3.27 -13.69 5.46
C SER A 51 2.28 -12.91 4.59
N ARG A 52 1.30 -13.60 3.98
CA ARG A 52 0.22 -12.93 3.22
C ARG A 52 -0.61 -11.99 4.11
N ASP A 53 -0.74 -12.33 5.38
CA ASP A 53 -1.53 -11.54 6.33
C ASP A 53 -0.81 -10.28 6.78
N ASP A 54 0.51 -10.26 6.75
CA ASP A 54 1.34 -9.11 7.06
C ASP A 54 1.68 -8.25 5.84
N TRP A 55 1.48 -8.76 4.61
CA TRP A 55 1.77 -8.04 3.36
C TRP A 55 0.54 -7.29 2.86
N LYS A 56 0.31 -6.10 3.40
CA LYS A 56 -0.82 -5.23 3.06
C LYS A 56 -0.34 -3.99 2.28
N HIS A 57 -1.26 -3.14 1.92
CA HIS A 57 -0.98 -1.90 1.19
C HIS A 57 0.09 -1.02 1.86
N ARG A 58 0.02 -0.87 3.18
CA ARG A 58 0.98 -0.09 3.96
C ARG A 58 2.40 -0.64 3.84
N GLU A 59 2.59 -1.93 3.96
CA GLU A 59 3.89 -2.59 3.87
C GLU A 59 4.49 -2.45 2.46
N HIS A 60 3.65 -2.54 1.41
CA HIS A 60 4.08 -2.23 0.03
C HIS A 60 4.65 -0.81 -0.08
N LEU A 61 3.94 0.18 0.47
CA LEU A 61 4.37 1.58 0.40
C LEU A 61 5.64 1.82 1.21
N ILE A 62 5.80 1.19 2.39
CA ILE A 62 7.00 1.33 3.23
C ILE A 62 8.23 0.78 2.50
N VAL A 63 8.14 -0.41 1.91
CA VAL A 63 9.25 -1.00 1.14
C VAL A 63 9.58 -0.14 -0.08
N ALA A 64 8.57 0.36 -0.79
CA ALA A 64 8.75 1.24 -1.94
C ALA A 64 9.41 2.57 -1.53
N LEU A 65 8.95 3.20 -0.43
CA LEU A 65 9.55 4.42 0.13
C LEU A 65 11.00 4.19 0.55
N TYR A 66 11.28 3.06 1.20
CA TYR A 66 12.65 2.69 1.56
C TYR A 66 13.55 2.63 0.32
N TYR A 67 13.11 1.95 -0.74
CA TYR A 67 13.92 1.84 -1.96
C TYR A 67 14.15 3.18 -2.65
N VAL A 68 13.14 4.04 -2.79
CA VAL A 68 13.33 5.36 -3.42
C VAL A 68 14.11 6.33 -2.54
N SER A 69 14.25 6.05 -1.24
CA SER A 69 15.09 6.84 -0.34
C SER A 69 16.58 6.46 -0.41
N HIS A 70 16.91 5.25 -0.87
CA HIS A 70 18.26 4.70 -0.87
C HIS A 70 18.83 4.45 -2.27
N HIS A 71 18.01 4.54 -3.32
CA HIS A 71 18.40 4.27 -4.70
C HIS A 71 17.78 5.28 -5.65
N ASP A 72 18.35 5.41 -6.85
CA ASP A 72 17.66 6.08 -7.96
C ASP A 72 16.36 5.34 -8.33
N LEU A 73 15.44 6.06 -8.99
CA LEU A 73 14.10 5.53 -9.29
C LEU A 73 14.13 4.24 -10.14
N GLU A 74 15.08 4.14 -11.08
CA GLU A 74 15.20 2.95 -11.95
C GLU A 74 15.61 1.73 -11.12
N THR A 75 16.65 1.87 -10.31
CA THR A 75 17.14 0.80 -9.42
C THR A 75 16.10 0.43 -8.38
N ALA A 76 15.45 1.41 -7.74
CA ALA A 76 14.37 1.21 -6.77
C ALA A 76 13.20 0.42 -7.39
N THR A 77 12.77 0.82 -8.61
CA THR A 77 11.68 0.16 -9.34
C THR A 77 12.04 -1.29 -9.70
N ARG A 78 13.26 -1.54 -10.16
CA ARG A 78 13.74 -2.88 -10.48
C ARG A 78 13.77 -3.78 -9.24
N LYS A 79 14.26 -3.27 -8.09
CA LYS A 79 14.25 -3.99 -6.81
C LYS A 79 12.83 -4.32 -6.35
N MET A 80 11.91 -3.36 -6.42
CA MET A 80 10.51 -3.55 -6.04
C MET A 80 9.83 -4.61 -6.91
N ARG A 81 9.96 -4.51 -8.25
CA ARG A 81 9.43 -5.49 -9.21
C ARG A 81 9.94 -6.89 -8.93
N SER A 82 11.26 -7.04 -8.82
CA SER A 82 11.89 -8.35 -8.57
C SER A 82 11.48 -8.92 -7.21
N GLY A 83 11.40 -8.08 -6.18
CA GLY A 83 10.98 -8.48 -4.84
C GLY A 83 9.53 -8.96 -4.79
N ILE A 84 8.60 -8.24 -5.44
CA ILE A 84 7.18 -8.68 -5.53
C ILE A 84 7.09 -10.04 -6.22
N LEU A 85 7.75 -10.22 -7.36
CA LEU A 85 7.73 -11.49 -8.10
C LEU A 85 8.35 -12.63 -7.27
N ASN A 86 9.45 -12.36 -6.55
CA ASN A 86 10.06 -13.31 -5.64
C ASN A 86 9.11 -13.68 -4.48
N LEU A 87 8.48 -12.69 -3.86
CA LEU A 87 7.52 -12.91 -2.77
C LEU A 87 6.32 -13.75 -3.24
N LEU A 88 5.78 -13.44 -4.42
CA LEU A 88 4.67 -14.20 -5.01
C LEU A 88 5.07 -15.65 -5.26
N ALA A 89 6.18 -15.89 -5.94
CA ALA A 89 6.62 -17.23 -6.34
C ALA A 89 7.14 -18.05 -5.15
N ASN A 90 8.05 -17.48 -4.37
CA ASN A 90 8.79 -18.20 -3.34
C ASN A 90 8.21 -18.04 -1.92
N GLY A 91 7.64 -16.88 -1.58
CA GLY A 91 6.96 -16.65 -0.32
C GLY A 91 5.56 -17.22 -0.31
N PHE A 92 4.74 -16.78 -1.25
CA PHE A 92 3.31 -17.13 -1.31
C PHE A 92 3.00 -18.39 -2.12
N LYS A 93 3.99 -18.97 -2.80
CA LYS A 93 3.86 -20.20 -3.61
C LYS A 93 2.82 -20.06 -4.73
N VAL A 94 2.71 -18.87 -5.32
CA VAL A 94 1.83 -18.62 -6.46
C VAL A 94 2.45 -19.21 -7.71
N ASP A 95 1.65 -19.97 -8.48
CA ASP A 95 2.07 -20.44 -9.80
C ASP A 95 1.88 -19.30 -10.83
N LEU A 96 2.96 -18.53 -11.05
CA LEU A 96 2.95 -17.36 -11.93
C LEU A 96 2.68 -17.70 -13.41
N LYS A 97 2.65 -19.00 -13.80
CA LYS A 97 2.23 -19.43 -15.12
C LYS A 97 0.71 -19.54 -15.25
N LYS A 98 0.01 -19.72 -14.13
CA LYS A 98 -1.44 -19.87 -14.08
C LYS A 98 -2.13 -18.58 -13.68
N GLU A 99 -1.56 -17.87 -12.72
CA GLU A 99 -2.10 -16.57 -12.30
C GLU A 99 -0.97 -15.57 -12.10
N MET A 100 -1.16 -14.34 -12.56
CA MET A 100 -0.21 -13.25 -12.44
C MET A 100 -0.86 -12.12 -11.61
N PRO A 101 -0.76 -12.17 -10.28
CA PRO A 101 -1.31 -11.11 -9.44
C PRO A 101 -0.48 -9.81 -9.44
N TYR A 102 0.70 -9.83 -10.05
CA TYR A 102 1.53 -8.65 -10.25
C TYR A 102 0.86 -7.63 -11.19
N HIS A 103 1.09 -6.35 -10.93
CA HIS A 103 0.46 -5.27 -11.69
C HIS A 103 1.49 -4.18 -12.02
N GLU A 104 1.93 -4.11 -13.28
CA GLU A 104 3.02 -3.21 -13.71
C GLU A 104 2.67 -1.73 -13.51
N THR A 105 1.52 -1.27 -14.05
CA THR A 105 1.11 0.13 -13.90
C THR A 105 0.99 0.56 -12.45
N MET A 106 0.42 -0.27 -11.58
CA MET A 106 0.27 0.03 -10.17
C MET A 106 1.64 0.13 -9.48
N THR A 107 2.57 -0.77 -9.79
CA THR A 107 3.93 -0.73 -9.26
C THR A 107 4.64 0.56 -9.66
N LEU A 108 4.62 0.91 -10.95
CA LEU A 108 5.26 2.13 -11.44
C LEU A 108 4.60 3.41 -10.93
N PHE A 109 3.27 3.42 -10.83
CA PHE A 109 2.53 4.53 -10.22
C PHE A 109 3.04 4.81 -8.80
N TRP A 110 3.11 3.80 -7.95
CA TRP A 110 3.54 3.97 -6.56
C TRP A 110 5.02 4.33 -6.46
N MET A 111 5.88 3.73 -7.28
CA MET A 111 7.32 4.08 -7.28
C MET A 111 7.54 5.54 -7.64
N ARG A 112 6.85 6.08 -8.66
CA ARG A 112 6.93 7.50 -9.07
C ARG A 112 6.34 8.42 -8.01
N THR A 113 5.16 8.10 -7.49
CA THR A 113 4.49 8.87 -6.45
C THR A 113 5.36 8.99 -5.19
N LEU A 114 5.93 7.88 -4.73
CA LEU A 114 6.77 7.87 -3.54
C LEU A 114 8.15 8.49 -3.76
N ALA A 115 8.70 8.43 -4.96
CA ALA A 115 9.92 9.15 -5.28
C ALA A 115 9.72 10.67 -5.21
N ALA A 116 8.62 11.18 -5.78
CA ALA A 116 8.26 12.60 -5.69
C ALA A 116 7.94 13.02 -4.25
N PHE A 117 7.19 12.21 -3.50
CA PHE A 117 6.95 12.42 -2.08
C PHE A 117 8.26 12.47 -1.28
N ASN A 118 9.15 11.50 -1.46
CA ASN A 118 10.45 11.48 -0.77
C ASN A 118 11.30 12.72 -1.09
N ALA A 119 11.31 13.17 -2.33
CA ALA A 119 12.01 14.38 -2.75
C ALA A 119 11.45 15.65 -2.09
N SER A 120 10.14 15.71 -1.82
CA SER A 120 9.50 16.84 -1.12
C SER A 120 9.78 16.84 0.39
N LYS A 121 10.30 15.75 0.96
CA LYS A 121 10.55 15.53 2.39
C LYS A 121 12.03 15.43 2.74
N ASN A 122 12.83 16.28 2.12
CA ASN A 122 14.29 16.33 2.39
C ASN A 122 14.55 16.70 3.86
N GLY A 123 15.33 15.87 4.56
CA GLY A 123 15.71 16.06 5.95
C GLY A 123 14.80 15.36 6.97
N ASP A 124 13.63 14.87 6.58
CA ASP A 124 12.75 14.12 7.47
C ASP A 124 13.27 12.69 7.71
N SER A 125 13.06 12.18 8.93
CA SER A 125 13.36 10.78 9.23
C SER A 125 12.44 9.83 8.48
N MET A 126 12.90 8.59 8.26
CA MET A 126 12.08 7.55 7.62
C MET A 126 10.75 7.33 8.34
N VAL A 127 10.78 7.31 9.67
CA VAL A 127 9.58 7.14 10.52
C VAL A 127 8.58 8.29 10.31
N SER A 128 9.05 9.53 10.26
CA SER A 128 8.21 10.70 9.99
C SER A 128 7.56 10.60 8.61
N LYS A 129 8.34 10.24 7.58
CA LYS A 129 7.84 10.03 6.22
C LYS A 129 6.77 8.93 6.15
N ILE A 130 6.95 7.82 6.86
CA ILE A 130 5.98 6.73 6.92
C ILE A 130 4.66 7.18 7.54
N GLY A 131 4.70 7.94 8.65
CA GLY A 131 3.51 8.47 9.30
C GLY A 131 2.69 9.37 8.37
N GLU A 132 3.34 10.29 7.66
CA GLU A 132 2.68 11.17 6.70
C GLU A 132 2.18 10.41 5.46
N MET A 133 3.02 9.56 4.88
CA MET A 133 2.69 8.73 3.74
C MET A 133 1.41 7.91 3.95
N THR A 134 1.29 7.26 5.11
CA THR A 134 0.11 6.45 5.45
C THR A 134 -1.17 7.26 5.58
N SER A 135 -1.07 8.53 5.96
CA SER A 135 -2.21 9.44 6.03
C SER A 135 -2.64 9.97 4.67
N LEU A 136 -1.71 10.08 3.71
CA LEU A 136 -1.95 10.67 2.39
C LEU A 136 -2.39 9.65 1.33
N PHE A 137 -1.87 8.44 1.41
CA PHE A 137 -1.94 7.45 0.33
C PHE A 137 -2.70 6.19 0.74
N ASP A 138 -4.01 6.23 0.54
CA ASP A 138 -4.86 5.05 0.66
C ASP A 138 -4.76 4.16 -0.59
N LYS A 139 -5.34 2.95 -0.52
CA LYS A 139 -5.34 1.98 -1.63
C LYS A 139 -6.08 2.48 -2.89
N ASP A 140 -7.00 3.43 -2.74
CA ASP A 140 -7.81 3.96 -3.81
C ASP A 140 -7.21 5.25 -4.41
N TYR A 141 -6.09 5.73 -3.87
CA TYR A 141 -5.39 6.92 -4.34
C TYR A 141 -5.09 6.91 -5.86
N PRO A 142 -4.69 5.78 -6.49
CA PRO A 142 -4.48 5.72 -7.94
C PRO A 142 -5.73 6.05 -8.76
N LEU A 143 -6.94 5.82 -8.22
CA LEU A 143 -8.20 6.13 -8.90
C LEU A 143 -8.48 7.65 -9.04
N LYS A 144 -7.66 8.49 -8.43
CA LYS A 144 -7.66 9.94 -8.70
C LYS A 144 -7.01 10.29 -10.05
N PHE A 145 -6.24 9.35 -10.62
CA PHE A 145 -5.46 9.51 -11.85
C PHE A 145 -5.96 8.62 -12.98
N TYR A 146 -6.53 7.48 -12.64
CA TYR A 146 -6.98 6.47 -13.59
C TYR A 146 -8.46 6.18 -13.42
N THR A 147 -9.16 5.96 -14.52
CA THR A 147 -10.46 5.26 -14.47
C THR A 147 -10.24 3.82 -14.01
N ARG A 148 -11.27 3.23 -13.40
CA ARG A 148 -11.21 1.82 -12.98
C ARG A 148 -11.03 0.88 -14.17
N GLU A 149 -11.69 1.19 -15.28
CA GLU A 149 -11.64 0.42 -16.52
C GLU A 149 -10.22 0.35 -17.06
N LEU A 150 -9.51 1.48 -17.12
CA LEU A 150 -8.13 1.51 -17.58
C LEU A 150 -7.19 0.84 -16.59
N LEU A 151 -7.26 1.23 -15.29
CA LEU A 151 -6.33 0.75 -14.28
C LEU A 151 -6.37 -0.76 -14.10
N PHE A 152 -7.57 -1.37 -14.15
CA PHE A 152 -7.72 -2.81 -13.95
C PHE A 152 -7.80 -3.63 -15.24
N SER A 153 -7.46 -3.01 -16.39
CA SER A 153 -7.36 -3.73 -17.66
C SER A 153 -6.16 -4.70 -17.66
N ASP A 154 -6.26 -5.73 -18.49
CA ASP A 154 -5.15 -6.69 -18.69
C ASP A 154 -3.89 -5.99 -19.21
N LYS A 155 -4.06 -4.97 -20.06
CA LYS A 155 -2.97 -4.14 -20.57
C LYS A 155 -2.24 -3.42 -19.42
N ALA A 156 -2.96 -2.70 -18.56
CA ALA A 156 -2.36 -1.99 -17.42
C ALA A 156 -1.71 -2.93 -16.41
N ARG A 157 -2.18 -4.17 -16.33
CA ARG A 157 -1.57 -5.21 -15.50
C ARG A 157 -0.25 -5.69 -16.08
N ALA A 158 -0.19 -5.91 -17.40
CA ALA A 158 0.98 -6.46 -18.07
C ALA A 158 2.08 -5.43 -18.35
N GLU A 159 1.71 -4.17 -18.65
CA GLU A 159 2.62 -3.09 -19.00
C GLU A 159 2.18 -1.75 -18.37
N PHE A 160 3.08 -0.78 -18.36
CA PHE A 160 2.71 0.56 -17.92
C PHE A 160 1.79 1.23 -18.94
N VAL A 161 0.70 1.82 -18.46
CA VAL A 161 -0.18 2.70 -19.22
C VAL A 161 -0.24 4.08 -18.58
N ASP A 162 -0.30 5.12 -19.41
CA ASP A 162 -0.47 6.48 -18.91
C ASP A 162 -1.86 6.69 -18.29
N SER A 163 -1.93 7.58 -17.32
CA SER A 163 -3.18 7.94 -16.66
C SER A 163 -4.11 8.70 -17.58
N ASP A 164 -5.42 8.45 -17.50
CA ASP A 164 -6.47 9.02 -18.34
C ASP A 164 -7.28 10.15 -17.67
N LEU A 165 -7.13 10.35 -16.36
CA LEU A 165 -7.84 11.41 -15.62
C LEU A 165 -6.92 12.59 -15.29
N LYS A 166 -5.70 12.35 -14.82
CA LYS A 166 -4.72 13.38 -14.43
C LYS A 166 -3.31 12.89 -14.72
N VAL A 167 -2.43 13.79 -15.11
CA VAL A 167 -1.00 13.49 -15.28
C VAL A 167 -0.36 13.25 -13.91
N ILE A 168 0.43 12.18 -13.78
CA ILE A 168 1.06 11.77 -12.51
C ILE A 168 2.12 12.80 -12.07
N ASP A 169 2.81 13.45 -13.00
CA ASP A 169 3.92 14.38 -12.72
C ASP A 169 3.47 15.69 -12.02
N THR A 170 2.16 15.93 -11.88
CA THR A 170 1.61 17.14 -11.22
C THR A 170 1.32 16.95 -9.73
N VAL A 171 1.70 15.83 -9.14
CA VAL A 171 1.28 15.47 -7.78
C VAL A 171 1.99 16.27 -6.69
N TYR A 172 3.14 16.88 -6.98
CA TYR A 172 3.99 17.58 -5.99
C TYR A 172 4.63 18.90 -6.50
N GLN A 173 3.92 19.61 -7.39
CA GLN A 173 4.26 21.02 -7.68
C GLN A 173 3.50 21.96 -6.76
#